data_3717c2d55ab4fd8103eda95eecdfb9b5
#
_entry.id   3717c2d55ab4fd8103eda95eecdfb9b5
#
_cell.length_a   1.000
_cell.length_b   1.000
_cell.length_c   1.000
_cell.angle_alpha   90.00
_cell.angle_beta   90.00
_cell.angle_gamma   90.00
#
_symmetry.space_group_name_H-M   'P 1'
#
loop_
_entity.id
_entity.type
_entity.pdbx_description
1 polymer ?
#
loop_
_entity_poly.entity_id
_entity_poly.type
_entity_poly.pdbx_seq_one_letter_code
_entity_poly.pdbx_strand_id
1 'polypeptide(L)'
;MTQAHDRLLIIDFGSQVTQLIARRLRELKVYCEIHPYNRVDQAFLRDFAPKAVILSGGPASVYWENAPMPPAGLFDLGVPILGICYGQQVMMHCLGGQVEGGHGTAEFGKAYVSPTELTHPILAGWFPPEDGPLAREQVWMSHGDHVSKLAPGFQVLGTSPNAPFAITADPERHFYAVQFHPEVHHTPKGAKLFENFVRLAGFRGDWTMGAYREEAIRKIREQVGDAKVICGLSGGVDSSVAAVLIHEAIGDQLTCVFVDHGLLRLGEAEQVVSMFRDHYNMRLIHADESDLFLSALEGVSDPEVKRKTIGKLFIDVFQKHAAEVGGATFLAQGTLYPDVIESVSFSGGPSVTIKSHHNVGGLPEKMGLKLVEPLRELFKDEVRALGRELGLPEAFIGRHPFPGPGLAIRCPGEITREKLDILRQADAVYIDQIRRHGLYDEIWQAFAAILPMRTVGVMGDGRTYDYALALRAVTSVDGMTADYYPFSHEFLSETATRIINEVKGINRVFYDCTSKPPGTIELE
;
A
#
# COMPACT_ATOMS: atom_id res chain seq x y z
N MET A 1 18.26 26.64 2.98
CA MET A 1 18.03 25.21 2.93
C MET A 1 17.57 24.91 1.51
N THR A 2 18.37 24.24 0.71
CA THR A 2 17.98 23.82 -0.63
C THR A 2 16.89 22.78 -0.49
N GLN A 3 15.69 23.07 -0.99
CA GLN A 3 14.63 22.06 -1.14
C GLN A 3 15.20 20.91 -2.00
N ALA A 4 15.26 19.71 -1.44
CA ALA A 4 15.84 18.57 -2.14
C ALA A 4 15.02 18.20 -3.39
N HIS A 5 13.68 18.39 -3.36
CA HIS A 5 12.75 18.00 -4.41
C HIS A 5 11.71 19.08 -4.70
N ASP A 6 11.23 19.13 -5.94
CA ASP A 6 10.03 19.89 -6.29
C ASP A 6 8.81 19.22 -5.59
N ARG A 7 7.94 20.01 -4.95
CA ARG A 7 6.80 19.50 -4.15
C ARG A 7 5.47 19.72 -4.83
N LEU A 8 4.64 18.69 -4.87
CA LEU A 8 3.25 18.78 -5.30
C LEU A 8 2.34 18.54 -4.10
N LEU A 9 1.36 19.42 -3.88
CA LEU A 9 0.38 19.29 -2.83
C LEU A 9 -0.91 18.67 -3.39
N ILE A 10 -1.41 17.63 -2.74
CA ILE A 10 -2.75 17.07 -2.99
C ILE A 10 -3.64 17.47 -1.82
N ILE A 11 -4.65 18.28 -2.08
CA ILE A 11 -5.68 18.62 -1.09
C ILE A 11 -6.79 17.58 -1.18
N ASP A 12 -6.99 16.86 -0.08
CA ASP A 12 -7.96 15.77 0.00
C ASP A 12 -9.31 16.27 0.52
N PHE A 13 -10.35 16.08 -0.29
CA PHE A 13 -11.73 16.38 0.05
C PHE A 13 -12.54 15.15 0.46
N GLY A 14 -11.86 14.03 0.80
CA GLY A 14 -12.48 12.82 1.31
C GLY A 14 -12.76 11.76 0.24
N SER A 15 -12.06 11.79 -0.88
CA SER A 15 -12.14 10.72 -1.88
C SER A 15 -11.50 9.43 -1.38
N GLN A 16 -12.15 8.30 -1.63
CA GLN A 16 -11.58 6.97 -1.34
C GLN A 16 -10.37 6.64 -2.21
N VAL A 17 -10.17 7.37 -3.31
CA VAL A 17 -9.12 7.08 -4.31
C VAL A 17 -8.02 8.15 -4.35
N THR A 18 -7.98 9.08 -3.39
CA THR A 18 -6.95 10.14 -3.33
C THR A 18 -5.51 9.56 -3.32
N GLN A 19 -5.29 8.42 -2.66
CA GLN A 19 -3.99 7.75 -2.65
C GLN A 19 -3.52 7.32 -4.05
N LEU A 20 -4.46 7.01 -4.95
CA LEU A 20 -4.10 6.66 -6.34
C LEU A 20 -3.55 7.87 -7.10
N ILE A 21 -4.02 9.09 -6.80
CA ILE A 21 -3.44 10.33 -7.38
C ILE A 21 -1.95 10.41 -7.00
N ALA A 22 -1.65 10.28 -5.71
CA ALA A 22 -0.27 10.32 -5.24
C ALA A 22 0.59 9.22 -5.87
N ARG A 23 0.06 8.01 -5.98
CA ARG A 23 0.76 6.89 -6.62
C ARG A 23 1.11 7.19 -8.08
N ARG A 24 0.16 7.73 -8.89
CA ARG A 24 0.42 8.13 -10.28
C ARG A 24 1.51 9.18 -10.40
N LEU A 25 1.55 10.16 -9.48
CA LEU A 25 2.59 11.17 -9.46
C LEU A 25 3.96 10.60 -9.08
N ARG A 26 4.01 9.66 -8.12
CA ARG A 26 5.25 8.97 -7.73
C ARG A 26 5.81 8.08 -8.86
N GLU A 27 4.95 7.44 -9.64
CA GLU A 27 5.33 6.73 -10.87
C GLU A 27 6.03 7.67 -11.88
N LEU A 28 5.68 8.95 -11.88
CA LEU A 28 6.31 10.01 -12.67
C LEU A 28 7.53 10.67 -11.98
N LYS A 29 7.99 10.10 -10.87
CA LYS A 29 9.12 10.61 -10.06
C LYS A 29 8.88 12.01 -9.51
N VAL A 30 7.63 12.32 -9.13
CA VAL A 30 7.24 13.59 -8.52
C VAL A 30 6.95 13.37 -7.04
N TYR A 31 7.65 14.12 -6.18
CA TYR A 31 7.33 14.14 -4.75
C TYR A 31 5.99 14.82 -4.51
N CYS A 32 5.09 14.16 -3.80
CA CYS A 32 3.79 14.71 -3.46
C CYS A 32 3.38 14.30 -2.04
N GLU A 33 2.58 15.16 -1.42
CA GLU A 33 1.96 14.90 -0.11
C GLU A 33 0.45 15.10 -0.19
N ILE A 34 -0.30 14.25 0.53
CA ILE A 34 -1.75 14.35 0.69
C ILE A 34 -2.03 15.00 2.04
N HIS A 35 -2.78 16.09 2.02
CA HIS A 35 -3.25 16.76 3.23
C HIS A 35 -4.75 16.98 3.17
N PRO A 36 -5.50 16.64 4.25
CA PRO A 36 -6.93 16.94 4.34
C PRO A 36 -7.18 18.45 4.22
N TYR A 37 -8.23 18.84 3.52
CA TYR A 37 -8.56 20.25 3.26
C TYR A 37 -8.60 21.11 4.53
N ASN A 38 -9.07 20.54 5.65
CA ASN A 38 -9.17 21.23 6.94
C ASN A 38 -7.85 21.36 7.70
N ARG A 39 -6.76 20.80 7.19
CA ARG A 39 -5.39 20.91 7.73
C ARG A 39 -4.51 21.82 6.89
N VAL A 40 -5.02 22.31 5.78
CA VAL A 40 -4.31 23.21 4.87
C VAL A 40 -4.84 24.63 5.07
N ASP A 41 -4.03 25.51 5.60
CA ASP A 41 -4.31 26.92 5.74
C ASP A 41 -3.26 27.77 4.97
N GLN A 42 -3.38 29.09 5.03
CA GLN A 42 -2.41 29.97 4.37
C GLN A 42 -0.98 29.87 4.92
N ALA A 43 -0.83 29.58 6.22
CA ALA A 43 0.48 29.38 6.82
C ALA A 43 1.12 28.10 6.27
N PHE A 44 0.36 27.01 6.25
CA PHE A 44 0.79 25.76 5.64
C PHE A 44 1.19 25.92 4.18
N LEU A 45 0.38 26.62 3.36
CA LEU A 45 0.69 26.84 1.94
C LEU A 45 2.02 27.59 1.73
N ARG A 46 2.29 28.60 2.57
CA ARG A 46 3.57 29.33 2.53
C ARG A 46 4.76 28.46 2.91
N ASP A 47 4.62 27.64 3.95
CA ASP A 47 5.72 26.80 4.47
C ASP A 47 5.98 25.59 3.55
N PHE A 48 4.90 25.00 3.05
CA PHE A 48 4.99 23.90 2.09
C PHE A 48 5.53 24.36 0.73
N ALA A 49 5.18 25.57 0.29
CA ALA A 49 5.59 26.18 -0.97
C ALA A 49 5.43 25.22 -2.16
N PRO A 50 4.19 24.78 -2.50
CA PRO A 50 3.97 23.82 -3.56
C PRO A 50 4.32 24.39 -4.92
N LYS A 51 4.93 23.58 -5.79
CA LYS A 51 5.16 23.92 -7.20
C LYS A 51 3.91 23.73 -8.06
N ALA A 52 3.01 22.84 -7.64
CA ALA A 52 1.68 22.65 -8.19
C ALA A 52 0.74 22.06 -7.14
N VAL A 53 -0.57 22.18 -7.37
CA VAL A 53 -1.60 21.64 -6.48
C VAL A 53 -2.58 20.77 -7.26
N ILE A 54 -3.01 19.66 -6.64
CA ILE A 54 -4.15 18.86 -7.13
C ILE A 54 -5.27 18.91 -6.08
N LEU A 55 -6.46 19.20 -6.53
CA LEU A 55 -7.70 19.14 -5.76
C LEU A 55 -8.37 17.81 -6.04
N SER A 56 -8.47 16.94 -5.03
CA SER A 56 -9.00 15.57 -5.20
C SER A 56 -10.51 15.56 -5.45
N GLY A 57 -11.05 14.40 -5.76
CA GLY A 57 -12.48 14.14 -5.65
C GLY A 57 -12.99 14.17 -4.21
N GLY A 58 -14.28 14.03 -4.04
CA GLY A 58 -14.93 13.97 -2.73
C GLY A 58 -16.41 13.61 -2.84
N PRO A 59 -17.02 13.09 -1.76
CA PRO A 59 -18.44 12.71 -1.76
C PRO A 59 -19.39 13.86 -1.52
N ALA A 60 -18.87 15.07 -1.26
CA ALA A 60 -19.64 16.24 -0.90
C ALA A 60 -20.25 16.96 -2.12
N SER A 61 -21.22 17.83 -1.85
CA SER A 61 -21.69 18.87 -2.79
C SER A 61 -21.19 20.23 -2.32
N VAL A 62 -20.81 21.09 -3.25
CA VAL A 62 -20.38 22.47 -2.94
C VAL A 62 -21.48 23.33 -2.28
N TYR A 63 -22.73 22.88 -2.32
CA TYR A 63 -23.89 23.54 -1.71
C TYR A 63 -24.22 23.06 -0.30
N TRP A 64 -23.51 22.07 0.24
CA TRP A 64 -23.74 21.68 1.63
C TRP A 64 -23.27 22.77 2.58
N GLU A 65 -23.98 22.94 3.70
CA GLU A 65 -23.69 23.98 4.71
C GLU A 65 -22.23 23.92 5.20
N ASN A 66 -21.66 22.71 5.29
CA ASN A 66 -20.26 22.48 5.68
C ASN A 66 -19.47 21.82 4.55
N ALA A 67 -19.67 22.29 3.31
CA ALA A 67 -18.93 21.76 2.17
C ALA A 67 -17.41 21.88 2.37
N PRO A 68 -16.62 20.85 2.06
CA PRO A 68 -15.17 20.92 2.08
C PRO A 68 -14.67 21.95 1.06
N MET A 69 -14.10 23.05 1.54
CA MET A 69 -13.58 24.13 0.69
C MET A 69 -12.05 24.22 0.78
N PRO A 70 -11.39 24.63 -0.31
CA PRO A 70 -9.96 24.90 -0.27
C PRO A 70 -9.66 26.11 0.60
N PRO A 71 -8.40 26.23 1.10
CA PRO A 71 -8.02 27.38 1.91
C PRO A 71 -8.07 28.68 1.11
N ALA A 72 -8.38 29.77 1.80
CA ALA A 72 -8.36 31.09 1.19
C ALA A 72 -6.99 31.41 0.59
N GLY A 73 -6.96 32.05 -0.59
CA GLY A 73 -5.72 32.40 -1.30
C GLY A 73 -5.08 31.25 -2.07
N LEU A 74 -5.67 30.05 -2.12
CA LEU A 74 -5.11 28.93 -2.90
C LEU A 74 -4.97 29.30 -4.38
N PHE A 75 -6.01 29.90 -4.96
CA PHE A 75 -6.03 30.26 -6.38
C PHE A 75 -5.18 31.51 -6.72
N ASP A 76 -4.62 32.17 -5.70
CA ASP A 76 -3.73 33.32 -5.84
C ASP A 76 -2.24 32.95 -5.71
N LEU A 77 -1.93 31.66 -5.52
CA LEU A 77 -0.54 31.19 -5.35
C LEU A 77 0.33 31.34 -6.62
N GLY A 78 -0.30 31.53 -7.80
CA GLY A 78 0.43 31.62 -9.06
C GLY A 78 1.08 30.28 -9.50
N VAL A 79 0.59 29.15 -9.04
CA VAL A 79 1.06 27.81 -9.40
C VAL A 79 -0.02 27.05 -10.20
N PRO A 80 0.37 26.09 -11.04
CA PRO A 80 -0.58 25.23 -11.74
C PRO A 80 -1.47 24.44 -10.76
N ILE A 81 -2.78 24.36 -11.07
CA ILE A 81 -3.76 23.62 -10.27
C ILE A 81 -4.57 22.69 -11.16
N LEU A 82 -4.72 21.42 -10.73
CA LEU A 82 -5.60 20.43 -11.38
C LEU A 82 -6.74 20.05 -10.43
N GLY A 83 -7.99 20.30 -10.82
CA GLY A 83 -9.18 19.84 -10.10
C GLY A 83 -9.73 18.54 -10.68
N ILE A 84 -10.00 17.54 -9.82
CA ILE A 84 -10.53 16.23 -10.20
C ILE A 84 -11.90 16.05 -9.55
N CYS A 85 -12.95 15.81 -10.34
CA CYS A 85 -14.31 15.55 -9.90
C CYS A 85 -14.82 16.65 -8.95
N TYR A 86 -14.96 16.41 -7.65
CA TYR A 86 -15.31 17.46 -6.68
C TYR A 86 -14.31 18.63 -6.71
N GLY A 87 -13.02 18.36 -6.92
CA GLY A 87 -12.00 19.41 -7.08
C GLY A 87 -12.24 20.33 -8.26
N GLN A 88 -12.80 19.84 -9.38
CA GLN A 88 -13.28 20.68 -10.48
C GLN A 88 -14.46 21.56 -10.03
N GLN A 89 -15.43 20.95 -9.37
CA GLN A 89 -16.66 21.64 -8.93
C GLN A 89 -16.32 22.77 -7.96
N VAL A 90 -15.48 22.51 -6.97
CA VAL A 90 -15.04 23.48 -5.98
C VAL A 90 -14.22 24.61 -6.63
N MET A 91 -13.35 24.28 -7.58
CA MET A 91 -12.58 25.28 -8.34
C MET A 91 -13.53 26.22 -9.11
N MET A 92 -14.50 25.67 -9.84
CA MET A 92 -15.47 26.45 -10.60
C MET A 92 -16.31 27.32 -9.67
N HIS A 93 -16.82 26.75 -8.56
CA HIS A 93 -17.62 27.48 -7.57
C HIS A 93 -16.84 28.66 -6.98
N CYS A 94 -15.60 28.46 -6.56
CA CYS A 94 -14.78 29.53 -5.95
C CYS A 94 -14.38 30.64 -6.95
N LEU A 95 -14.30 30.33 -8.24
CA LEU A 95 -13.86 31.26 -9.28
C LEU A 95 -15.03 31.93 -10.04
N GLY A 96 -16.29 31.73 -9.61
CA GLY A 96 -17.46 32.42 -10.14
C GLY A 96 -18.19 31.65 -11.25
N GLY A 97 -17.94 30.37 -11.40
CA GLY A 97 -18.75 29.43 -12.16
C GLY A 97 -19.98 28.95 -11.38
N GLN A 98 -20.70 27.99 -11.93
CA GLN A 98 -21.89 27.39 -11.31
C GLN A 98 -21.81 25.86 -11.38
N VAL A 99 -22.26 25.21 -10.32
CA VAL A 99 -22.41 23.77 -10.19
C VAL A 99 -23.88 23.49 -9.98
N GLU A 100 -24.41 22.41 -10.47
CA GLU A 100 -25.81 22.02 -10.28
C GLU A 100 -25.89 20.56 -9.83
N GLY A 101 -26.87 20.29 -8.93
CA GLY A 101 -27.17 18.94 -8.47
C GLY A 101 -27.89 18.14 -9.56
N GLY A 102 -27.41 16.95 -9.82
CA GLY A 102 -27.84 16.14 -10.95
C GLY A 102 -29.09 15.32 -10.75
N HIS A 103 -30.27 15.90 -10.90
CA HIS A 103 -31.47 15.11 -11.19
C HIS A 103 -31.48 14.72 -12.67
N GLY A 104 -30.96 13.48 -12.98
CA GLY A 104 -30.95 12.93 -14.34
C GLY A 104 -29.64 13.13 -15.15
N THR A 105 -28.63 13.80 -14.59
CA THR A 105 -27.32 14.02 -15.20
C THR A 105 -26.15 13.34 -14.45
N ALA A 106 -26.47 12.57 -13.41
CA ALA A 106 -25.45 11.79 -12.69
C ALA A 106 -24.81 10.74 -13.60
N GLU A 107 -23.49 10.64 -13.56
CA GLU A 107 -22.74 9.61 -14.28
C GLU A 107 -21.94 8.75 -13.30
N PHE A 108 -22.17 7.44 -13.33
CA PHE A 108 -21.43 6.45 -12.55
C PHE A 108 -20.94 5.32 -13.45
N GLY A 109 -19.62 5.07 -13.40
CA GLY A 109 -19.00 3.98 -14.14
C GLY A 109 -18.31 4.44 -15.41
N LYS A 110 -18.26 3.56 -16.40
CA LYS A 110 -17.58 3.75 -17.66
C LYS A 110 -18.31 4.77 -18.56
N ALA A 111 -17.60 5.80 -18.97
CA ALA A 111 -18.08 6.82 -19.90
C ALA A 111 -17.02 7.12 -20.99
N TYR A 112 -17.39 7.96 -21.94
CA TYR A 112 -16.47 8.38 -23.01
C TYR A 112 -16.45 9.90 -23.11
N VAL A 113 -15.26 10.47 -23.16
CA VAL A 113 -15.04 11.90 -23.40
C VAL A 113 -14.56 12.11 -24.82
N SER A 114 -15.18 13.08 -25.51
CA SER A 114 -14.78 13.55 -26.82
C SER A 114 -14.08 14.92 -26.72
N PRO A 115 -13.01 15.17 -27.49
CA PRO A 115 -12.34 16.46 -27.48
C PRO A 115 -13.16 17.54 -28.18
N THR A 116 -13.09 18.75 -27.66
CA THR A 116 -13.51 19.98 -28.39
C THR A 116 -12.32 20.66 -29.02
N GLU A 117 -11.12 20.41 -28.46
CA GLU A 117 -9.84 20.84 -28.97
C GLU A 117 -8.79 19.74 -28.78
N LEU A 118 -8.00 19.44 -29.82
CA LEU A 118 -6.98 18.38 -29.80
C LEU A 118 -5.57 18.90 -29.52
N THR A 119 -5.34 20.19 -29.69
CA THR A 119 -3.98 20.79 -29.69
C THR A 119 -3.53 21.28 -28.31
N HIS A 120 -4.43 21.32 -27.33
CA HIS A 120 -4.09 21.83 -26.01
C HIS A 120 -3.04 20.94 -25.32
N PRO A 121 -1.96 21.52 -24.76
CA PRO A 121 -0.83 20.75 -24.21
C PRO A 121 -1.17 19.74 -23.11
N ILE A 122 -2.25 19.98 -22.33
CA ILE A 122 -2.72 19.04 -21.31
C ILE A 122 -3.27 17.73 -21.91
N LEU A 123 -3.72 17.77 -23.17
CA LEU A 123 -4.27 16.62 -23.90
C LEU A 123 -3.25 15.95 -24.83
N ALA A 124 -1.98 16.38 -24.81
CA ALA A 124 -0.94 15.83 -25.67
C ALA A 124 -0.85 14.30 -25.56
N GLY A 125 -1.08 13.59 -26.69
CA GLY A 125 -1.05 12.13 -26.75
C GLY A 125 -2.18 11.42 -25.98
N TRP A 126 -3.20 12.14 -25.53
CA TRP A 126 -4.34 11.55 -24.82
C TRP A 126 -5.39 11.02 -25.80
N PHE A 127 -5.75 11.82 -26.81
CA PHE A 127 -6.60 11.36 -27.90
C PHE A 127 -5.75 10.81 -29.08
N PRO A 128 -6.20 9.73 -29.76
CA PRO A 128 -5.54 9.25 -30.98
C PRO A 128 -5.65 10.30 -32.10
N PRO A 129 -4.53 10.75 -32.66
CA PRO A 129 -4.56 11.76 -33.76
C PRO A 129 -5.29 11.28 -35.00
N GLU A 130 -5.25 9.97 -35.25
CA GLU A 130 -5.89 9.31 -36.40
C GLU A 130 -7.42 9.35 -36.36
N ASP A 131 -8.01 9.46 -35.19
CA ASP A 131 -9.46 9.48 -35.01
C ASP A 131 -10.06 10.89 -35.29
N GLY A 132 -9.23 11.92 -35.31
CA GLY A 132 -9.64 13.30 -35.60
C GLY A 132 -10.81 13.76 -34.72
N PRO A 133 -11.85 14.40 -35.30
CA PRO A 133 -13.03 14.88 -34.55
C PRO A 133 -13.90 13.77 -33.93
N LEU A 134 -13.71 12.51 -34.34
CA LEU A 134 -14.41 11.35 -33.80
C LEU A 134 -13.66 10.69 -32.64
N ALA A 135 -12.49 11.23 -32.29
CA ALA A 135 -11.69 10.74 -31.18
C ALA A 135 -12.51 10.76 -29.87
N ARG A 136 -12.40 9.68 -29.11
CA ARG A 136 -13.00 9.57 -27.78
C ARG A 136 -12.21 8.60 -26.93
N GLU A 137 -12.08 8.96 -25.65
CA GLU A 137 -11.35 8.14 -24.69
C GLU A 137 -12.26 7.67 -23.56
N GLN A 138 -12.03 6.43 -23.14
CA GLN A 138 -12.72 5.86 -22.01
C GLN A 138 -12.25 6.51 -20.72
N VAL A 139 -13.20 6.90 -19.86
CA VAL A 139 -12.97 7.45 -18.53
C VAL A 139 -13.90 6.81 -17.52
N TRP A 140 -13.59 6.99 -16.23
CA TRP A 140 -14.45 6.58 -15.12
C TRP A 140 -15.10 7.80 -14.51
N MET A 141 -16.41 7.88 -14.60
CA MET A 141 -17.23 8.91 -13.97
C MET A 141 -17.77 8.41 -12.62
N SER A 142 -17.84 9.31 -11.65
CA SER A 142 -18.44 9.03 -10.33
C SER A 142 -18.92 10.34 -9.72
N HIS A 143 -19.97 10.92 -10.29
CA HIS A 143 -20.48 12.21 -9.83
C HIS A 143 -22.01 12.30 -9.89
N GLY A 144 -22.60 12.97 -8.89
CA GLY A 144 -23.99 13.41 -8.88
C GLY A 144 -24.13 14.85 -9.35
N ASP A 145 -23.26 15.74 -8.87
CA ASP A 145 -23.22 17.14 -9.28
C ASP A 145 -22.30 17.34 -10.48
N HIS A 146 -22.55 18.37 -11.27
CA HIS A 146 -21.73 18.74 -12.41
C HIS A 146 -21.63 20.25 -12.56
N VAL A 147 -20.60 20.72 -13.25
CA VAL A 147 -20.44 22.12 -13.61
C VAL A 147 -21.49 22.48 -14.68
N SER A 148 -22.33 23.49 -14.42
CA SER A 148 -23.35 23.99 -15.35
C SER A 148 -22.95 25.30 -16.05
N LYS A 149 -21.98 26.03 -15.46
CA LYS A 149 -21.40 27.24 -16.04
C LYS A 149 -19.94 27.37 -15.64
N LEU A 150 -19.08 27.59 -16.65
CA LEU A 150 -17.65 27.81 -16.42
C LEU A 150 -17.38 29.12 -15.69
N ALA A 151 -16.36 29.12 -14.87
CA ALA A 151 -15.77 30.33 -14.32
C ALA A 151 -15.10 31.16 -15.42
N PRO A 152 -15.00 32.52 -15.26
CA PRO A 152 -14.30 33.37 -16.21
C PRO A 152 -12.87 32.90 -16.48
N GLY A 153 -12.45 32.91 -17.75
CA GLY A 153 -11.14 32.48 -18.21
C GLY A 153 -11.03 31.00 -18.62
N PHE A 154 -11.99 30.17 -18.20
CA PHE A 154 -11.99 28.76 -18.57
C PHE A 154 -12.56 28.52 -19.95
N GLN A 155 -11.96 27.57 -20.67
CA GLN A 155 -12.42 27.03 -21.94
C GLN A 155 -12.66 25.53 -21.85
N VAL A 156 -13.57 25.03 -22.70
CA VAL A 156 -13.90 23.60 -22.79
C VAL A 156 -12.88 22.90 -23.69
N LEU A 157 -12.29 21.83 -23.20
CA LEU A 157 -11.36 21.00 -23.96
C LEU A 157 -11.94 19.62 -24.30
N GLY A 158 -12.95 19.17 -23.55
CA GLY A 158 -13.61 17.90 -23.79
C GLY A 158 -14.97 17.80 -23.12
N THR A 159 -15.84 16.98 -23.71
CA THR A 159 -17.24 16.81 -23.30
C THR A 159 -17.58 15.33 -23.16
N SER A 160 -18.53 15.00 -22.27
CA SER A 160 -19.27 13.72 -22.29
C SER A 160 -20.76 13.99 -22.45
N PRO A 161 -21.59 12.97 -22.74
CA PRO A 161 -23.02 13.17 -22.94
C PRO A 161 -23.73 13.88 -21.78
N ASN A 162 -23.32 13.65 -20.54
CA ASN A 162 -23.94 14.23 -19.34
C ASN A 162 -23.02 15.22 -18.60
N ALA A 163 -21.77 15.39 -19.02
CA ALA A 163 -20.84 16.39 -18.49
C ALA A 163 -20.30 17.26 -19.64
N PRO A 164 -20.98 18.37 -19.97
CA PRO A 164 -20.57 19.26 -21.07
C PRO A 164 -19.21 19.93 -20.82
N PHE A 165 -18.74 19.91 -19.58
CA PHE A 165 -17.45 20.46 -19.14
C PHE A 165 -16.56 19.37 -18.57
N ALA A 166 -16.48 18.21 -19.25
CA ALA A 166 -15.73 17.05 -18.76
C ALA A 166 -14.22 17.31 -18.65
N ILE A 167 -13.66 18.15 -19.51
CA ILE A 167 -12.26 18.65 -19.44
C ILE A 167 -12.29 20.14 -19.71
N THR A 168 -11.69 20.92 -18.82
CA THR A 168 -11.63 22.38 -18.91
C THR A 168 -10.24 22.89 -18.55
N ALA A 169 -9.86 24.04 -19.07
CA ALA A 169 -8.63 24.72 -18.72
C ALA A 169 -8.76 26.22 -18.73
N ASP A 170 -7.99 26.88 -17.89
CA ASP A 170 -7.65 28.29 -17.98
C ASP A 170 -6.14 28.40 -18.24
N PRO A 171 -5.74 28.63 -19.49
CA PRO A 171 -4.34 28.64 -19.88
C PRO A 171 -3.52 29.79 -19.25
N GLU A 172 -4.18 30.92 -18.96
CA GLU A 172 -3.49 32.09 -18.40
C GLU A 172 -3.08 31.86 -16.93
N ARG A 173 -3.95 31.21 -16.15
CA ARG A 173 -3.69 30.88 -14.75
C ARG A 173 -3.06 29.51 -14.57
N HIS A 174 -2.91 28.71 -15.64
CA HIS A 174 -2.49 27.31 -15.60
C HIS A 174 -3.38 26.42 -14.74
N PHE A 175 -4.69 26.66 -14.78
CA PHE A 175 -5.68 25.85 -14.09
C PHE A 175 -6.30 24.86 -15.06
N TYR A 176 -6.39 23.60 -14.61
CA TYR A 176 -6.95 22.48 -15.35
C TYR A 176 -7.98 21.77 -14.51
N ALA A 177 -9.03 21.24 -15.11
CA ALA A 177 -10.00 20.50 -14.34
C ALA A 177 -10.68 19.42 -15.18
N VAL A 178 -10.98 18.29 -14.52
CA VAL A 178 -11.64 17.13 -15.12
C VAL A 178 -12.77 16.63 -14.20
N GLN A 179 -13.91 16.24 -14.80
CA GLN A 179 -15.04 15.70 -14.05
C GLN A 179 -14.85 14.22 -13.70
N PHE A 180 -14.09 13.48 -14.48
CA PHE A 180 -13.81 12.06 -14.30
C PHE A 180 -12.59 11.84 -13.40
N HIS A 181 -12.34 10.56 -13.08
CA HIS A 181 -11.22 10.11 -12.25
C HIS A 181 -10.07 9.58 -13.13
N PRO A 182 -9.01 10.37 -13.41
CA PRO A 182 -7.86 9.92 -14.20
C PRO A 182 -6.95 8.96 -13.43
N GLU A 183 -7.03 8.94 -12.11
CA GLU A 183 -6.19 8.13 -11.23
C GLU A 183 -6.54 6.64 -11.24
N VAL A 184 -7.79 6.29 -11.55
CA VAL A 184 -8.27 4.91 -11.46
C VAL A 184 -7.95 4.08 -12.70
N HIS A 185 -7.83 2.76 -12.52
CA HIS A 185 -7.52 1.81 -13.60
C HIS A 185 -8.52 1.87 -14.77
N HIS A 186 -9.79 2.18 -14.49
CA HIS A 186 -10.85 2.25 -15.49
C HIS A 186 -10.77 3.48 -16.43
N THR A 187 -9.82 4.39 -16.18
CA THR A 187 -9.40 5.45 -17.10
C THR A 187 -8.04 5.07 -17.71
N PRO A 188 -7.98 4.29 -18.81
CA PRO A 188 -6.75 3.64 -19.27
C PRO A 188 -5.61 4.62 -19.58
N LYS A 189 -5.95 5.81 -20.10
CA LYS A 189 -4.96 6.86 -20.42
C LYS A 189 -4.85 7.95 -19.34
N GLY A 190 -5.40 7.71 -18.12
CA GLY A 190 -5.37 8.69 -17.04
C GLY A 190 -3.95 9.11 -16.64
N ALA A 191 -3.00 8.17 -16.64
CA ALA A 191 -1.59 8.47 -16.39
C ALA A 191 -1.01 9.53 -17.33
N LYS A 192 -1.47 9.57 -18.59
CA LYS A 192 -1.00 10.56 -19.57
C LYS A 192 -1.43 11.98 -19.23
N LEU A 193 -2.60 12.15 -18.61
CA LEU A 193 -3.06 13.46 -18.12
C LEU A 193 -2.13 13.96 -16.99
N PHE A 194 -1.79 13.09 -16.03
CA PHE A 194 -0.83 13.44 -14.97
C PHE A 194 0.55 13.77 -15.53
N GLU A 195 1.05 12.98 -16.50
CA GLU A 195 2.33 13.25 -17.17
C GLU A 195 2.33 14.65 -17.81
N ASN A 196 1.27 14.99 -18.54
CA ASN A 196 1.13 16.30 -19.16
C ASN A 196 1.06 17.42 -18.12
N PHE A 197 0.29 17.23 -17.03
CA PHE A 197 0.16 18.22 -15.96
C PHE A 197 1.52 18.49 -15.28
N VAL A 198 2.24 17.45 -14.86
CA VAL A 198 3.54 17.65 -14.19
C VAL A 198 4.59 18.25 -15.13
N ARG A 199 4.54 17.92 -16.44
CA ARG A 199 5.39 18.54 -17.45
C ARG A 199 5.08 20.03 -17.62
N LEU A 200 3.81 20.42 -17.69
CA LEU A 200 3.36 21.80 -17.79
C LEU A 200 3.70 22.60 -16.53
N ALA A 201 3.66 21.96 -15.36
CA ALA A 201 4.09 22.56 -14.09
C ALA A 201 5.61 22.58 -13.92
N GLY A 202 6.37 22.05 -14.90
CA GLY A 202 7.83 22.14 -14.93
C GLY A 202 8.53 21.27 -13.88
N PHE A 203 7.95 20.14 -13.48
CA PHE A 203 8.62 19.18 -12.59
C PHE A 203 9.80 18.51 -13.28
N ARG A 204 10.88 18.27 -12.52
CA ARG A 204 12.12 17.68 -13.06
C ARG A 204 12.16 16.15 -12.96
N GLY A 205 11.22 15.53 -12.23
CA GLY A 205 11.24 14.10 -11.97
C GLY A 205 12.44 13.69 -11.10
N ASP A 206 12.71 14.48 -10.05
CA ASP A 206 13.87 14.35 -9.17
C ASP A 206 13.63 13.44 -7.94
N TRP A 207 12.43 12.94 -7.78
CA TRP A 207 12.11 11.95 -6.76
C TRP A 207 12.57 10.56 -7.19
N THR A 208 13.78 10.17 -6.79
CA THR A 208 14.39 8.87 -7.06
C THR A 208 14.80 8.21 -5.76
N MET A 209 14.84 6.87 -5.74
CA MET A 209 15.21 6.15 -4.51
C MET A 209 16.66 6.35 -4.12
N GLY A 210 17.55 6.59 -5.07
CA GLY A 210 18.94 6.98 -4.78
C GLY A 210 19.04 8.32 -4.04
N ALA A 211 18.34 9.35 -4.54
CA ALA A 211 18.29 10.66 -3.87
C ALA A 211 17.60 10.56 -2.49
N TYR A 212 16.53 9.78 -2.40
CA TYR A 212 15.85 9.52 -1.13
C TYR A 212 16.77 8.84 -0.10
N ARG A 213 17.52 7.81 -0.50
CA ARG A 213 18.49 7.12 0.36
C ARG A 213 19.48 8.09 0.99
N GLU A 214 20.11 8.95 0.18
CA GLU A 214 21.08 9.94 0.67
C GLU A 214 20.46 10.91 1.67
N GLU A 215 19.27 11.43 1.36
CA GLU A 215 18.55 12.35 2.25
C GLU A 215 18.10 11.65 3.54
N ALA A 216 17.57 10.44 3.46
CA ALA A 216 17.13 9.68 4.62
C ALA A 216 18.30 9.35 5.55
N ILE A 217 19.46 8.94 5.02
CA ILE A 217 20.68 8.70 5.80
C ILE A 217 21.09 9.96 6.57
N ARG A 218 21.08 11.13 5.91
CA ARG A 218 21.38 12.40 6.57
C ARG A 218 20.40 12.72 7.69
N LYS A 219 19.08 12.61 7.41
CA LYS A 219 18.01 12.85 8.40
C LYS A 219 18.13 11.93 9.61
N ILE A 220 18.39 10.64 9.38
CA ILE A 220 18.58 9.65 10.46
C ILE A 220 19.77 10.05 11.34
N ARG A 221 20.92 10.38 10.75
CA ARG A 221 22.10 10.82 11.50
C ARG A 221 21.84 12.08 12.33
N GLU A 222 21.18 13.07 11.76
CA GLU A 222 20.80 14.29 12.46
C GLU A 222 19.82 14.04 13.62
N GLN A 223 18.85 13.14 13.41
CA GLN A 223 17.84 12.82 14.42
C GLN A 223 18.40 11.98 15.57
N VAL A 224 19.22 10.99 15.26
CA VAL A 224 19.72 9.99 16.22
C VAL A 224 20.94 10.51 16.98
N GLY A 225 21.85 11.24 16.29
CA GLY A 225 23.12 11.64 16.89
C GLY A 225 23.93 10.43 17.38
N ASP A 226 24.39 10.49 18.63
CA ASP A 226 25.16 9.40 19.27
C ASP A 226 24.29 8.39 20.02
N ALA A 227 22.96 8.48 19.90
CA ALA A 227 22.02 7.63 20.63
C ALA A 227 21.93 6.24 20.02
N LYS A 228 21.43 5.28 20.81
CA LYS A 228 21.16 3.92 20.36
C LYS A 228 19.73 3.77 19.84
N VAL A 229 19.58 2.98 18.79
CA VAL A 229 18.32 2.66 18.15
C VAL A 229 18.07 1.16 18.29
N ILE A 230 16.83 0.78 18.61
CA ILE A 230 16.36 -0.60 18.56
C ILE A 230 15.35 -0.78 17.44
N CYS A 231 15.40 -1.89 16.73
CA CYS A 231 14.50 -2.22 15.64
C CYS A 231 13.90 -3.61 15.82
N GLY A 232 12.58 -3.73 15.77
CA GLY A 232 11.90 -5.02 15.64
C GLY A 232 11.98 -5.49 14.20
N LEU A 233 12.72 -6.57 13.95
CA LEU A 233 12.87 -7.16 12.62
C LEU A 233 11.88 -8.32 12.46
N SER A 234 10.90 -8.15 11.59
CA SER A 234 9.87 -9.19 11.34
C SER A 234 10.22 -10.14 10.18
N GLY A 235 11.32 -9.88 9.47
CA GLY A 235 11.63 -10.58 8.21
C GLY A 235 10.80 -10.11 7.01
N GLY A 236 9.83 -9.22 7.20
CA GLY A 236 9.08 -8.57 6.12
C GLY A 236 9.90 -7.49 5.41
N VAL A 237 9.49 -7.13 4.18
CA VAL A 237 10.21 -6.16 3.33
C VAL A 237 10.43 -4.84 4.05
N ASP A 238 9.40 -4.29 4.70
CA ASP A 238 9.44 -2.94 5.27
C ASP A 238 10.41 -2.85 6.45
N SER A 239 10.32 -3.79 7.39
CA SER A 239 11.26 -3.84 8.52
C SER A 239 12.70 -4.11 8.06
N SER A 240 12.87 -4.90 7.00
CA SER A 240 14.17 -5.21 6.41
C SER A 240 14.81 -3.98 5.77
N VAL A 241 14.06 -3.26 4.94
CA VAL A 241 14.54 -2.03 4.27
C VAL A 241 14.83 -0.93 5.30
N ALA A 242 13.93 -0.76 6.30
CA ALA A 242 14.16 0.20 7.38
C ALA A 242 15.44 -0.11 8.16
N ALA A 243 15.65 -1.38 8.54
CA ALA A 243 16.83 -1.81 9.29
C ALA A 243 18.12 -1.58 8.50
N VAL A 244 18.17 -1.97 7.21
CA VAL A 244 19.36 -1.77 6.36
C VAL A 244 19.66 -0.29 6.16
N LEU A 245 18.65 0.54 5.89
CA LEU A 245 18.81 1.98 5.72
C LEU A 245 19.34 2.66 7.00
N ILE A 246 18.80 2.30 8.16
CA ILE A 246 19.25 2.82 9.45
C ILE A 246 20.67 2.33 9.76
N HIS A 247 20.97 1.05 9.51
CA HIS A 247 22.32 0.52 9.69
C HIS A 247 23.35 1.23 8.82
N GLU A 248 23.02 1.54 7.58
CA GLU A 248 23.90 2.33 6.70
C GLU A 248 24.12 3.75 7.24
N ALA A 249 23.11 4.32 7.91
CA ALA A 249 23.21 5.66 8.49
C ALA A 249 24.06 5.69 9.76
N ILE A 250 23.86 4.75 10.69
CA ILE A 250 24.41 4.83 12.07
C ILE A 250 25.17 3.59 12.53
N GLY A 251 25.31 2.57 11.68
CA GLY A 251 26.11 1.37 11.97
C GLY A 251 25.73 0.67 13.27
N ASP A 252 26.70 0.44 14.14
CA ASP A 252 26.58 -0.31 15.40
C ASP A 252 25.69 0.34 16.47
N GLN A 253 25.21 1.55 16.27
CA GLN A 253 24.21 2.18 17.16
C GLN A 253 22.84 1.50 17.00
N LEU A 254 22.60 0.79 15.88
CA LEU A 254 21.40 -0.01 15.66
C LEU A 254 21.56 -1.41 16.24
N THR A 255 20.57 -1.85 17.02
CA THR A 255 20.39 -3.25 17.43
C THR A 255 19.04 -3.74 16.95
N CYS A 256 19.03 -4.80 16.15
CA CYS A 256 17.81 -5.46 15.70
C CYS A 256 17.42 -6.59 16.64
N VAL A 257 16.13 -6.75 16.90
CA VAL A 257 15.56 -7.89 17.62
C VAL A 257 14.65 -8.65 16.68
N PHE A 258 15.01 -9.87 16.38
CA PHE A 258 14.20 -10.81 15.60
C PHE A 258 13.59 -11.84 16.54
N VAL A 259 12.26 -11.86 16.61
CA VAL A 259 11.50 -12.80 17.44
C VAL A 259 11.04 -13.97 16.59
N ASP A 260 11.59 -15.16 16.87
CA ASP A 260 11.05 -16.41 16.33
C ASP A 260 9.95 -16.92 17.28
N HIS A 261 8.72 -16.78 16.84
CA HIS A 261 7.53 -17.20 17.57
C HIS A 261 7.07 -18.62 17.22
N GLY A 262 7.87 -19.38 16.46
CA GLY A 262 7.51 -20.73 16.05
C GLY A 262 6.38 -20.85 15.02
N LEU A 263 5.95 -19.73 14.40
CA LEU A 263 4.88 -19.67 13.40
C LEU A 263 5.38 -19.18 12.04
N LEU A 264 6.70 -19.20 11.85
CA LEU A 264 7.38 -18.83 10.60
C LEU A 264 7.31 -19.96 9.57
N ARG A 265 7.55 -19.62 8.29
CA ARG A 265 7.72 -20.58 7.21
C ARG A 265 8.99 -21.43 7.41
N LEU A 266 9.07 -22.53 6.67
CA LEU A 266 10.25 -23.40 6.69
C LEU A 266 11.53 -22.63 6.32
N GLY A 267 12.53 -22.68 7.21
CA GLY A 267 13.84 -22.05 7.01
C GLY A 267 13.85 -20.53 7.02
N GLU A 268 12.74 -19.88 7.41
CA GLU A 268 12.64 -18.42 7.37
C GLU A 268 13.49 -17.75 8.45
N ALA A 269 13.52 -18.32 9.67
CA ALA A 269 14.33 -17.77 10.75
C ALA A 269 15.83 -17.78 10.40
N GLU A 270 16.33 -18.90 9.89
CA GLU A 270 17.71 -19.05 9.46
C GLU A 270 18.08 -18.08 8.34
N GLN A 271 17.16 -17.90 7.36
CA GLN A 271 17.37 -16.94 6.27
C GLN A 271 17.49 -15.50 6.77
N VAL A 272 16.61 -15.09 7.72
CA VAL A 272 16.65 -13.75 8.31
C VAL A 272 17.94 -13.56 9.11
N VAL A 273 18.30 -14.52 9.96
CA VAL A 273 19.52 -14.44 10.78
C VAL A 273 20.77 -14.35 9.90
N SER A 274 20.88 -15.23 8.89
CA SER A 274 22.04 -15.23 7.98
C SER A 274 22.12 -13.91 7.20
N MET A 275 21.00 -13.40 6.70
CA MET A 275 20.99 -12.14 5.97
C MET A 275 21.49 -10.98 6.81
N PHE A 276 20.89 -10.76 7.98
CA PHE A 276 21.15 -9.53 8.74
C PHE A 276 22.40 -9.64 9.62
N ARG A 277 22.69 -10.80 10.20
CA ARG A 277 23.88 -11.00 11.02
C ARG A 277 25.13 -11.21 10.18
N ASP A 278 25.07 -12.16 9.21
CA ASP A 278 26.28 -12.63 8.53
C ASP A 278 26.59 -11.79 7.27
N HIS A 279 25.56 -11.39 6.50
CA HIS A 279 25.76 -10.61 5.27
C HIS A 279 25.88 -9.11 5.54
N TYR A 280 24.95 -8.52 6.32
CA TYR A 280 24.99 -7.08 6.65
C TYR A 280 25.81 -6.77 7.91
N ASN A 281 26.30 -7.76 8.64
CA ASN A 281 27.06 -7.59 9.89
C ASN A 281 26.34 -6.70 10.93
N MET A 282 25.03 -6.84 11.02
CA MET A 282 24.20 -6.10 11.98
C MET A 282 24.22 -6.75 13.35
N ARG A 283 24.12 -5.94 14.40
CA ARG A 283 23.82 -6.43 15.75
C ARG A 283 22.41 -6.99 15.78
N LEU A 284 22.28 -8.31 15.79
CA LEU A 284 21.01 -9.03 15.78
C LEU A 284 20.86 -9.92 17.03
N ILE A 285 19.84 -9.64 17.81
CA ILE A 285 19.34 -10.53 18.85
C ILE A 285 18.31 -11.44 18.20
N HIS A 286 18.61 -12.72 18.11
CA HIS A 286 17.65 -13.77 17.72
C HIS A 286 17.00 -14.33 18.98
N ALA A 287 15.77 -13.94 19.23
CA ALA A 287 14.96 -14.41 20.35
C ALA A 287 14.09 -15.58 19.89
N ASP A 288 14.57 -16.82 20.11
CA ASP A 288 13.74 -18.01 19.91
C ASP A 288 12.82 -18.20 21.11
N GLU A 289 11.59 -17.79 20.97
CA GLU A 289 10.54 -17.90 21.98
C GLU A 289 9.39 -18.81 21.48
N SER A 290 9.69 -19.72 20.53
CA SER A 290 8.71 -20.61 19.90
C SER A 290 7.90 -21.43 20.93
N ASP A 291 8.54 -21.91 22.00
CA ASP A 291 7.85 -22.64 23.06
C ASP A 291 6.86 -21.78 23.83
N LEU A 292 7.21 -20.53 24.11
CA LEU A 292 6.33 -19.57 24.79
C LEU A 292 5.06 -19.31 23.97
N PHE A 293 5.21 -19.01 22.69
CA PHE A 293 4.07 -18.71 21.82
C PHE A 293 3.18 -19.92 21.60
N LEU A 294 3.77 -21.08 21.31
CA LEU A 294 3.00 -22.30 21.06
C LEU A 294 2.25 -22.79 22.30
N SER A 295 2.86 -22.69 23.48
CA SER A 295 2.19 -23.02 24.74
C SER A 295 1.02 -22.08 25.05
N ALA A 296 1.15 -20.79 24.74
CA ALA A 296 0.06 -19.83 24.93
C ALA A 296 -1.09 -19.99 23.92
N LEU A 297 -0.85 -20.69 22.81
CA LEU A 297 -1.85 -20.97 21.77
C LEU A 297 -2.48 -22.37 21.91
N GLU A 298 -2.05 -23.16 22.88
CA GLU A 298 -2.61 -24.48 23.14
C GLU A 298 -4.12 -24.39 23.46
N GLY A 299 -4.95 -25.12 22.75
CA GLY A 299 -6.42 -25.11 22.88
C GLY A 299 -7.10 -23.85 22.30
N VAL A 300 -6.37 -22.90 21.73
CA VAL A 300 -6.94 -21.68 21.14
C VAL A 300 -7.33 -21.95 19.70
N SER A 301 -8.63 -21.83 19.39
CA SER A 301 -9.19 -22.02 18.04
C SER A 301 -9.78 -20.75 17.44
N ASP A 302 -10.11 -19.73 18.25
CA ASP A 302 -10.67 -18.48 17.76
C ASP A 302 -9.59 -17.59 17.11
N PRO A 303 -9.77 -17.12 15.86
CA PRO A 303 -8.77 -16.34 15.12
C PRO A 303 -8.39 -15.03 15.80
N GLU A 304 -9.35 -14.33 16.41
CA GLU A 304 -9.08 -13.05 17.07
C GLU A 304 -8.32 -13.25 18.38
N VAL A 305 -8.61 -14.32 19.10
CA VAL A 305 -7.86 -14.69 20.30
C VAL A 305 -6.42 -15.07 19.93
N LYS A 306 -6.21 -15.84 18.84
CA LYS A 306 -4.86 -16.13 18.31
C LYS A 306 -4.08 -14.85 18.05
N ARG A 307 -4.66 -13.93 17.26
CA ARG A 307 -4.02 -12.65 16.90
C ARG A 307 -3.66 -11.80 18.11
N LYS A 308 -4.59 -11.65 19.07
CA LYS A 308 -4.35 -10.88 20.30
C LYS A 308 -3.28 -11.51 21.17
N THR A 309 -3.27 -12.83 21.30
CA THR A 309 -2.26 -13.55 22.08
C THR A 309 -0.88 -13.38 21.48
N ILE A 310 -0.75 -13.61 20.17
CA ILE A 310 0.52 -13.46 19.43
C ILE A 310 1.01 -12.01 19.52
N GLY A 311 0.15 -11.04 19.25
CA GLY A 311 0.51 -9.63 19.30
C GLY A 311 0.99 -9.18 20.67
N LYS A 312 0.30 -9.60 21.74
CA LYS A 312 0.69 -9.29 23.12
C LYS A 312 2.06 -9.89 23.48
N LEU A 313 2.23 -11.18 23.21
CA LEU A 313 3.50 -11.87 23.51
C LEU A 313 4.66 -11.28 22.71
N PHE A 314 4.43 -10.93 21.45
CA PHE A 314 5.46 -10.27 20.65
C PHE A 314 5.93 -8.96 21.29
N ILE A 315 5.00 -8.15 21.80
CA ILE A 315 5.30 -6.91 22.52
C ILE A 315 6.11 -7.20 23.78
N ASP A 316 5.68 -8.16 24.60
CA ASP A 316 6.30 -8.50 25.87
C ASP A 316 7.75 -9.02 25.65
N VAL A 317 7.96 -9.90 24.66
CA VAL A 317 9.28 -10.42 24.28
C VAL A 317 10.17 -9.30 23.74
N PHE A 318 9.64 -8.46 22.86
CA PHE A 318 10.40 -7.34 22.31
C PHE A 318 10.85 -6.38 23.43
N GLN A 319 9.96 -6.04 24.36
CA GLN A 319 10.29 -5.16 25.50
C GLN A 319 11.38 -5.76 26.40
N LYS A 320 11.33 -7.06 26.67
CA LYS A 320 12.34 -7.77 27.43
C LYS A 320 13.73 -7.59 26.80
N HIS A 321 13.85 -7.92 25.53
CA HIS A 321 15.16 -7.82 24.82
C HIS A 321 15.58 -6.37 24.55
N ALA A 322 14.63 -5.45 24.37
CA ALA A 322 14.92 -4.03 24.27
C ALA A 322 15.56 -3.48 25.57
N ALA A 323 15.08 -3.93 26.72
CA ALA A 323 15.64 -3.55 28.01
C ALA A 323 17.08 -4.09 28.20
N GLU A 324 17.39 -5.28 27.68
CA GLU A 324 18.73 -5.89 27.72
C GLU A 324 19.75 -5.09 26.91
N VAL A 325 19.35 -4.45 25.81
CA VAL A 325 20.24 -3.60 24.99
C VAL A 325 20.77 -2.40 25.78
N GLY A 326 20.01 -1.92 26.73
CA GLY A 326 20.39 -0.83 27.64
C GLY A 326 20.69 0.51 26.94
N GLY A 327 19.99 1.57 27.33
CA GLY A 327 20.25 2.93 26.84
C GLY A 327 19.78 3.23 25.41
N ALA A 328 18.92 2.39 24.82
CA ALA A 328 18.20 2.76 23.59
C ALA A 328 17.23 3.90 23.88
N THR A 329 17.25 4.93 23.04
CA THR A 329 16.35 6.09 23.14
C THR A 329 15.41 6.20 21.97
N PHE A 330 15.65 5.42 20.91
CA PHE A 330 14.84 5.38 19.71
C PHE A 330 14.38 3.97 19.36
N LEU A 331 13.14 3.89 18.84
CA LEU A 331 12.56 2.71 18.22
C LEU A 331 12.41 2.95 16.71
N ALA A 332 13.01 2.08 15.91
CA ALA A 332 12.84 2.08 14.47
C ALA A 332 11.55 1.36 14.06
N GLN A 333 10.76 1.98 13.20
CA GLN A 333 9.55 1.40 12.63
C GLN A 333 9.51 1.54 11.12
N GLY A 334 9.01 0.51 10.43
CA GLY A 334 8.80 0.48 8.99
C GLY A 334 7.43 1.01 8.58
N THR A 335 6.94 2.08 9.20
CA THR A 335 5.68 2.75 8.84
C THR A 335 5.76 3.28 7.42
N LEU A 336 4.74 3.02 6.61
CA LEU A 336 4.64 3.47 5.22
C LEU A 336 3.69 4.67 5.08
N TYR A 337 3.77 5.34 3.93
CA TYR A 337 2.92 6.49 3.64
C TYR A 337 1.40 6.18 3.69
N PRO A 338 0.90 5.05 3.15
CA PRO A 338 -0.50 4.67 3.32
C PRO A 338 -0.93 4.54 4.79
N ASP A 339 -0.08 4.00 5.66
CA ASP A 339 -0.38 3.86 7.10
C ASP A 339 -0.55 5.24 7.76
N VAL A 340 0.25 6.23 7.33
CA VAL A 340 0.17 7.62 7.82
C VAL A 340 -1.15 8.26 7.40
N ILE A 341 -1.55 8.11 6.13
CA ILE A 341 -2.78 8.71 5.60
C ILE A 341 -4.01 8.09 6.28
N GLU A 342 -4.04 6.77 6.44
CA GLU A 342 -5.13 6.05 7.11
C GLU A 342 -5.27 6.44 8.59
N SER A 343 -4.18 6.79 9.26
CA SER A 343 -4.20 7.25 10.67
C SER A 343 -4.81 8.63 10.86
N VAL A 344 -4.82 9.46 9.79
CA VAL A 344 -5.42 10.80 9.77
C VAL A 344 -6.80 10.71 9.12
N SER A 345 -7.76 10.04 9.77
CA SER A 345 -9.10 9.89 9.19
C SER A 345 -9.81 11.22 9.05
N PHE A 346 -10.44 11.42 7.88
CA PHE A 346 -11.17 12.60 7.46
C PHE A 346 -12.36 12.97 8.38
N SER A 347 -12.96 12.01 9.08
CA SER A 347 -14.23 12.18 9.77
C SER A 347 -14.13 12.63 11.23
N GLY A 348 -12.93 12.79 11.81
CA GLY A 348 -12.78 13.20 13.22
C GLY A 348 -13.52 12.30 14.24
N GLY A 349 -14.19 11.25 13.77
CA GLY A 349 -14.78 10.22 14.57
C GLY A 349 -13.73 9.17 14.94
N PRO A 350 -13.97 8.34 15.97
CA PRO A 350 -13.14 7.18 16.19
C PRO A 350 -13.26 6.33 14.92
N SER A 351 -12.31 6.46 13.99
CA SER A 351 -12.19 5.47 12.94
C SER A 351 -12.06 4.16 13.67
N VAL A 352 -13.04 3.30 13.44
CA VAL A 352 -12.97 1.94 13.92
C VAL A 352 -11.62 1.44 13.46
N THR A 353 -10.76 1.18 14.41
CA THR A 353 -9.37 0.78 14.25
C THR A 353 -9.35 -0.56 13.51
N ILE A 354 -9.49 -0.52 12.18
CA ILE A 354 -9.47 -1.74 11.35
C ILE A 354 -8.05 -2.24 11.16
N LYS A 355 -7.04 -1.40 11.48
CA LYS A 355 -5.62 -1.76 11.35
C LYS A 355 -4.78 -1.45 12.59
N SER A 356 -5.20 -1.91 13.76
CA SER A 356 -4.33 -1.97 14.96
C SER A 356 -3.18 -2.99 14.82
N HIS A 357 -3.05 -3.66 13.67
CA HIS A 357 -2.18 -4.82 13.50
C HIS A 357 -0.80 -4.52 12.89
N HIS A 358 -0.59 -3.35 12.29
CA HIS A 358 0.71 -2.96 11.73
C HIS A 358 1.51 -2.01 12.60
N ASN A 359 0.88 -1.32 13.53
CA ASN A 359 1.56 -0.55 14.54
C ASN A 359 1.53 -1.33 15.85
N VAL A 360 2.70 -1.53 16.45
CA VAL A 360 2.86 -1.93 17.83
C VAL A 360 2.36 -0.74 18.67
N GLY A 361 1.07 -0.43 18.52
CA GLY A 361 0.44 0.77 19.06
C GLY A 361 0.65 0.87 20.57
N GLY A 362 1.21 1.98 21.02
CA GLY A 362 1.52 2.25 22.41
C GLY A 362 2.84 1.68 22.93
N LEU A 363 3.64 0.95 22.13
CA LEU A 363 4.99 0.53 22.51
C LEU A 363 5.93 1.72 22.78
N PRO A 364 6.01 2.73 21.87
CA PRO A 364 6.89 3.87 22.09
C PRO A 364 6.56 4.62 23.38
N GLU A 365 5.27 4.84 23.64
CA GLU A 365 4.81 5.55 24.85
C GLU A 365 5.12 4.78 26.13
N LYS A 366 4.87 3.46 26.15
CA LYS A 366 5.17 2.60 27.29
C LYS A 366 6.65 2.47 27.58
N MET A 367 7.50 2.52 26.55
CA MET A 367 8.95 2.39 26.67
C MET A 367 9.68 3.73 26.79
N GLY A 368 8.99 4.86 26.62
CA GLY A 368 9.59 6.19 26.59
C GLY A 368 10.57 6.40 25.45
N LEU A 369 10.42 5.67 24.33
CA LEU A 369 11.27 5.74 23.15
C LEU A 369 10.71 6.73 22.12
N LYS A 370 11.61 7.44 21.44
CA LYS A 370 11.28 8.26 20.27
C LYS A 370 11.27 7.37 19.02
N LEU A 371 10.46 7.74 18.02
CA LEU A 371 10.37 6.99 16.77
C LEU A 371 11.40 7.45 15.74
N VAL A 372 11.96 6.48 14.99
CA VAL A 372 12.68 6.67 13.73
C VAL A 372 11.91 5.92 12.65
N GLU A 373 11.26 6.65 11.75
CA GLU A 373 10.36 6.09 10.72
C GLU A 373 10.87 6.47 9.31
N PRO A 374 11.93 5.81 8.84
CA PRO A 374 12.59 6.24 7.61
C PRO A 374 11.81 5.94 6.33
N LEU A 375 10.71 5.19 6.39
CA LEU A 375 9.90 4.82 5.23
C LEU A 375 8.56 5.55 5.17
N ARG A 376 8.33 6.48 6.10
CA ARG A 376 7.03 7.15 6.32
C ARG A 376 6.50 7.92 5.10
N GLU A 377 7.38 8.32 4.20
CA GLU A 377 7.05 9.06 2.96
C GLU A 377 6.90 8.15 1.73
N LEU A 378 7.09 6.83 1.88
CA LEU A 378 7.17 5.89 0.76
C LEU A 378 5.94 5.00 0.63
N PHE A 379 5.56 4.73 -0.63
CA PHE A 379 4.65 3.64 -0.97
C PHE A 379 5.40 2.29 -1.00
N LYS A 380 4.66 1.19 -0.98
CA LYS A 380 5.23 -0.17 -0.92
C LYS A 380 6.16 -0.51 -2.08
N ASP A 381 5.84 -0.06 -3.28
CA ASP A 381 6.67 -0.23 -4.48
C ASP A 381 7.95 0.61 -4.42
N GLU A 382 7.89 1.82 -3.85
CA GLU A 382 9.07 2.65 -3.59
C GLU A 382 9.98 2.02 -2.53
N VAL A 383 9.41 1.42 -1.48
CA VAL A 383 10.18 0.67 -0.48
C VAL A 383 10.93 -0.50 -1.11
N ARG A 384 10.28 -1.26 -2.01
CA ARG A 384 10.96 -2.33 -2.77
C ARG A 384 12.08 -1.78 -3.66
N ALA A 385 11.84 -0.66 -4.34
CA ALA A 385 12.86 0.00 -5.15
C ALA A 385 14.04 0.48 -4.29
N LEU A 386 13.77 1.08 -3.12
CA LEU A 386 14.80 1.47 -2.15
C LEU A 386 15.59 0.26 -1.63
N GLY A 387 14.90 -0.87 -1.38
CA GLY A 387 15.55 -2.12 -1.00
C GLY A 387 16.57 -2.60 -2.04
N ARG A 388 16.27 -2.46 -3.34
CA ARG A 388 17.21 -2.76 -4.44
C ARG A 388 18.42 -1.82 -4.43
N GLU A 389 18.18 -0.52 -4.22
CA GLU A 389 19.26 0.48 -4.07
C GLU A 389 20.17 0.21 -2.87
N LEU A 390 19.64 -0.40 -1.80
CA LEU A 390 20.38 -0.81 -0.61
C LEU A 390 21.05 -2.19 -0.76
N GLY A 391 20.89 -2.84 -1.91
CA GLY A 391 21.51 -4.14 -2.20
C GLY A 391 20.82 -5.34 -1.55
N LEU A 392 19.57 -5.21 -1.08
CA LEU A 392 18.80 -6.35 -0.59
C LEU A 392 18.51 -7.34 -1.74
N PRO A 393 18.70 -8.65 -1.53
CA PRO A 393 18.39 -9.65 -2.54
C PRO A 393 16.90 -9.66 -2.93
N GLU A 394 16.62 -9.96 -4.20
CA GLU A 394 15.24 -10.02 -4.71
C GLU A 394 14.38 -11.05 -3.94
N ALA A 395 15.00 -12.11 -3.42
CA ALA A 395 14.33 -13.07 -2.56
C ALA A 395 13.72 -12.48 -1.28
N PHE A 396 14.22 -11.33 -0.81
CA PHE A 396 13.65 -10.58 0.32
C PHE A 396 12.67 -9.50 -0.14
N ILE A 397 12.99 -8.80 -1.22
CA ILE A 397 12.21 -7.66 -1.73
C ILE A 397 10.93 -8.13 -2.42
N GLY A 398 11.01 -9.19 -3.22
CA GLY A 398 9.91 -9.77 -4.00
C GLY A 398 9.04 -10.75 -3.22
N ARG A 399 9.21 -10.87 -1.90
CA ARG A 399 8.41 -11.81 -1.10
C ARG A 399 6.92 -11.50 -1.18
N HIS A 400 6.12 -12.58 -1.32
CA HIS A 400 4.69 -12.48 -1.11
C HIS A 400 4.39 -11.98 0.32
N PRO A 401 3.30 -11.24 0.53
CA PRO A 401 2.89 -10.82 1.85
C PRO A 401 2.80 -12.01 2.82
N PHE A 402 3.31 -11.83 4.03
CA PHE A 402 3.20 -12.81 5.10
C PHE A 402 2.63 -12.11 6.32
N PRO A 403 1.53 -12.61 6.89
CA PRO A 403 0.84 -11.93 7.98
C PRO A 403 1.62 -11.97 9.29
N GLY A 404 1.44 -10.96 10.15
CA GLY A 404 2.09 -10.90 11.45
C GLY A 404 1.86 -12.13 12.35
N PRO A 405 0.64 -12.72 12.41
CA PRO A 405 0.41 -13.97 13.13
C PRO A 405 1.05 -15.22 12.50
N GLY A 406 1.69 -15.09 11.35
CA GLY A 406 2.36 -16.18 10.66
C GLY A 406 1.43 -17.33 10.27
N LEU A 407 1.91 -18.56 10.43
CA LEU A 407 1.15 -19.76 10.09
C LEU A 407 -0.06 -20.01 11.01
N ALA A 408 -0.22 -19.27 12.11
CA ALA A 408 -1.36 -19.43 13.01
C ALA A 408 -2.70 -19.25 12.30
N ILE A 409 -2.81 -18.28 11.39
CA ILE A 409 -4.04 -18.00 10.62
C ILE A 409 -4.17 -18.84 9.34
N ARG A 410 -3.19 -19.71 9.09
CA ARG A 410 -3.20 -20.74 8.03
C ARG A 410 -3.38 -22.14 8.60
N CYS A 411 -3.65 -22.21 9.90
CA CYS A 411 -4.01 -23.41 10.63
C CYS A 411 -5.36 -23.19 11.33
N PRO A 412 -6.50 -23.19 10.59
CA PRO A 412 -7.83 -23.02 11.16
C PRO A 412 -8.10 -24.02 12.29
N GLY A 413 -8.72 -23.49 13.37
CA GLY A 413 -8.92 -24.25 14.60
C GLY A 413 -7.66 -24.31 15.47
N GLU A 414 -7.52 -25.36 16.26
CA GLU A 414 -6.40 -25.52 17.20
C GLU A 414 -5.06 -25.70 16.48
N ILE A 415 -4.02 -25.02 16.98
CA ILE A 415 -2.65 -25.11 16.49
C ILE A 415 -1.90 -26.18 17.27
N THR A 416 -1.23 -27.09 16.54
CA THR A 416 -0.32 -28.07 17.11
C THR A 416 1.01 -28.07 16.36
N ARG A 417 2.10 -28.49 17.03
CA ARG A 417 3.41 -28.62 16.37
C ARG A 417 3.35 -29.54 15.15
N GLU A 418 2.62 -30.69 15.28
CA GLU A 418 2.41 -31.62 14.16
C GLU A 418 1.82 -30.90 12.94
N LYS A 419 0.71 -30.16 13.14
CA LYS A 419 0.06 -29.42 12.04
C LYS A 419 0.97 -28.35 11.43
N LEU A 420 1.72 -27.61 12.26
CA LEU A 420 2.65 -26.60 11.78
C LEU A 420 3.77 -27.20 10.95
N ASP A 421 4.34 -28.34 11.37
CA ASP A 421 5.42 -29.01 10.64
C ASP A 421 4.95 -29.54 9.29
N ILE A 422 3.75 -30.13 9.26
CA ILE A 422 3.08 -30.55 8.01
C ILE A 422 2.84 -29.33 7.10
N LEU A 423 2.27 -28.26 7.66
CA LEU A 423 1.95 -27.04 6.91
C LEU A 423 3.19 -26.37 6.33
N ARG A 424 4.30 -26.25 7.10
CA ARG A 424 5.56 -25.70 6.62
C ARG A 424 6.11 -26.45 5.41
N GLN A 425 6.10 -27.80 5.47
CA GLN A 425 6.57 -28.62 4.38
C GLN A 425 5.68 -28.47 3.15
N ALA A 426 4.36 -28.51 3.33
CA ALA A 426 3.41 -28.35 2.23
C ALA A 426 3.46 -26.97 1.57
N ASP A 427 3.58 -25.90 2.37
CA ASP A 427 3.73 -24.53 1.87
C ASP A 427 5.04 -24.39 1.08
N ALA A 428 6.13 -24.99 1.56
CA ALA A 428 7.42 -24.98 0.86
C ALA A 428 7.35 -25.68 -0.50
N VAL A 429 6.72 -26.85 -0.59
CA VAL A 429 6.50 -27.59 -1.85
C VAL A 429 5.64 -26.77 -2.81
N TYR A 430 4.57 -26.13 -2.31
CA TYR A 430 3.68 -25.29 -3.14
C TYR A 430 4.40 -24.07 -3.69
N ILE A 431 5.11 -23.32 -2.86
CA ILE A 431 5.88 -22.14 -3.30
C ILE A 431 7.00 -22.52 -4.27
N ASP A 432 7.68 -23.65 -4.04
CA ASP A 432 8.69 -24.18 -4.96
C ASP A 432 8.08 -24.52 -6.33
N GLN A 433 6.88 -25.12 -6.36
CA GLN A 433 6.18 -25.43 -7.61
C GLN A 433 5.79 -24.17 -8.38
N ILE A 434 5.27 -23.14 -7.70
CA ILE A 434 4.98 -21.84 -8.30
C ILE A 434 6.24 -21.23 -8.94
N ARG A 435 7.38 -21.28 -8.24
CA ARG A 435 8.66 -20.76 -8.74
C ARG A 435 9.19 -21.55 -9.94
N ARG A 436 9.11 -22.87 -9.91
CA ARG A 436 9.53 -23.73 -11.04
C ARG A 436 8.77 -23.45 -12.32
N HIS A 437 7.49 -23.08 -12.21
CA HIS A 437 6.67 -22.69 -13.34
C HIS A 437 6.79 -21.21 -13.74
N GLY A 438 7.63 -20.41 -13.07
CA GLY A 438 7.84 -18.99 -13.35
C GLY A 438 6.67 -18.09 -12.99
N LEU A 439 5.72 -18.55 -12.14
CA LEU A 439 4.47 -17.86 -11.83
C LEU A 439 4.55 -16.97 -10.58
N TYR A 440 5.70 -16.98 -9.88
CA TYR A 440 5.80 -16.33 -8.57
C TYR A 440 5.53 -14.83 -8.62
N ASP A 441 6.02 -14.15 -9.64
CA ASP A 441 5.91 -12.69 -9.78
C ASP A 441 4.54 -12.24 -10.33
N GLU A 442 3.77 -13.16 -10.95
CA GLU A 442 2.42 -12.90 -11.41
C GLU A 442 1.38 -12.99 -10.27
N ILE A 443 1.72 -13.72 -9.21
CA ILE A 443 0.86 -13.97 -8.06
C ILE A 443 1.16 -12.98 -6.96
N TRP A 444 0.13 -12.25 -6.51
CA TRP A 444 0.28 -11.29 -5.42
C TRP A 444 0.58 -11.96 -4.07
N GLN A 445 -0.14 -13.08 -3.77
CA GLN A 445 0.08 -13.90 -2.58
C GLN A 445 -0.35 -15.33 -2.85
N ALA A 446 0.49 -16.30 -2.43
CA ALA A 446 0.17 -17.71 -2.43
C ALA A 446 0.60 -18.36 -1.11
N PHE A 447 -0.20 -19.31 -0.65
CA PHE A 447 0.07 -20.09 0.55
C PHE A 447 -0.73 -21.38 0.60
N ALA A 448 -0.27 -22.30 1.43
CA ALA A 448 -1.03 -23.47 1.86
C ALA A 448 -1.67 -23.22 3.24
N ALA A 449 -2.81 -23.86 3.51
CA ALA A 449 -3.46 -23.87 4.81
C ALA A 449 -3.91 -25.28 5.18
N ILE A 450 -3.61 -25.72 6.41
CA ILE A 450 -4.02 -27.03 6.88
C ILE A 450 -5.43 -26.96 7.46
N LEU A 451 -6.37 -27.76 6.90
CA LEU A 451 -7.75 -27.74 7.33
C LEU A 451 -7.96 -28.56 8.61
N PRO A 452 -8.89 -28.16 9.50
CA PRO A 452 -9.12 -28.82 10.79
C PRO A 452 -9.90 -30.13 10.66
N MET A 453 -9.77 -30.82 9.52
CA MET A 453 -10.46 -32.08 9.26
C MET A 453 -9.49 -33.14 8.76
N ARG A 454 -9.75 -34.38 9.15
CA ARG A 454 -9.06 -35.56 8.60
C ARG A 454 -9.95 -36.23 7.58
N THR A 455 -9.37 -36.71 6.52
CA THR A 455 -10.08 -37.41 5.42
C THR A 455 -9.56 -38.83 5.26
N VAL A 456 -10.42 -39.68 4.72
CA VAL A 456 -10.02 -41.05 4.37
C VAL A 456 -9.23 -41.02 3.08
N GLY A 457 -8.05 -41.65 3.08
CA GLY A 457 -7.22 -41.89 1.92
C GLY A 457 -6.90 -43.37 1.78
N VAL A 458 -6.39 -43.76 0.62
CA VAL A 458 -5.80 -45.07 0.37
C VAL A 458 -4.40 -44.83 -0.18
N MET A 459 -3.39 -45.21 0.59
CA MET A 459 -1.98 -45.10 0.20
C MET A 459 -1.35 -46.51 0.26
N GLY A 460 -0.94 -47.01 -0.92
CA GLY A 460 -0.62 -48.41 -1.06
C GLY A 460 -1.85 -49.29 -0.77
N ASP A 461 -1.69 -50.34 0.02
CA ASP A 461 -2.77 -51.29 0.39
C ASP A 461 -3.49 -50.90 1.69
N GLY A 462 -3.17 -49.73 2.29
CA GLY A 462 -3.69 -49.29 3.58
C GLY A 462 -4.61 -48.07 3.52
N ARG A 463 -5.63 -48.02 4.41
CA ARG A 463 -6.40 -46.81 4.65
C ARG A 463 -5.61 -45.83 5.51
N THR A 464 -5.63 -44.56 5.13
CA THR A 464 -5.08 -43.48 5.91
C THR A 464 -6.15 -42.48 6.39
N TYR A 465 -5.88 -41.80 7.51
CA TYR A 465 -6.73 -40.74 8.07
C TYR A 465 -5.84 -39.54 8.32
N ASP A 466 -5.59 -38.77 7.25
CA ASP A 466 -4.68 -37.66 7.25
C ASP A 466 -5.41 -36.34 7.03
N TYR A 467 -4.70 -35.23 7.23
CA TYR A 467 -5.28 -33.90 7.06
C TYR A 467 -5.58 -33.58 5.59
N ALA A 468 -6.54 -32.70 5.40
CA ALA A 468 -6.77 -32.03 4.14
C ALA A 468 -6.03 -30.68 4.13
N LEU A 469 -5.54 -30.30 2.96
CA LEU A 469 -4.83 -29.05 2.72
C LEU A 469 -5.61 -28.19 1.72
N ALA A 470 -5.73 -26.91 1.98
CA ALA A 470 -6.18 -25.92 1.02
C ALA A 470 -5.00 -25.14 0.45
N LEU A 471 -4.98 -24.97 -0.86
CA LEU A 471 -4.05 -24.08 -1.57
C LEU A 471 -4.81 -22.80 -1.93
N ARG A 472 -4.18 -21.67 -1.70
CA ARG A 472 -4.71 -20.35 -2.04
C ARG A 472 -3.66 -19.61 -2.86
N ALA A 473 -4.07 -18.97 -3.96
CA ALA A 473 -3.28 -18.00 -4.70
C ALA A 473 -4.21 -16.91 -5.24
N VAL A 474 -3.80 -15.67 -5.12
CA VAL A 474 -4.59 -14.51 -5.55
C VAL A 474 -3.76 -13.51 -6.34
N THR A 475 -4.42 -12.85 -7.27
CA THR A 475 -3.95 -11.63 -7.92
C THR A 475 -4.64 -10.43 -7.29
N SER A 476 -3.89 -9.36 -7.06
CA SER A 476 -4.41 -8.10 -6.53
C SER A 476 -3.48 -6.97 -6.89
N VAL A 477 -3.99 -5.74 -6.88
CA VAL A 477 -3.18 -4.52 -7.03
C VAL A 477 -2.88 -3.90 -5.67
N ASP A 478 -3.84 -3.91 -4.76
CA ASP A 478 -3.82 -3.17 -3.50
C ASP A 478 -4.19 -3.99 -2.26
N GLY A 479 -4.58 -5.25 -2.45
CA GLY A 479 -5.05 -6.14 -1.38
C GLY A 479 -6.47 -5.84 -0.90
N MET A 480 -7.13 -4.80 -1.40
CA MET A 480 -8.53 -4.48 -1.07
C MET A 480 -9.50 -5.39 -1.81
N THR A 481 -9.25 -5.60 -3.09
CA THR A 481 -9.93 -6.59 -3.94
C THR A 481 -8.92 -7.60 -4.46
N ALA A 482 -9.34 -8.85 -4.62
CA ALA A 482 -8.47 -9.89 -5.15
C ALA A 482 -9.29 -10.96 -5.89
N ASP A 483 -8.74 -11.47 -6.97
CA ASP A 483 -9.25 -12.63 -7.66
C ASP A 483 -8.33 -13.82 -7.43
N TYR A 484 -8.88 -15.04 -7.41
CA TYR A 484 -8.05 -16.22 -7.37
C TYR A 484 -7.19 -16.33 -8.64
N TYR A 485 -5.97 -16.85 -8.53
CA TYR A 485 -5.10 -17.07 -9.68
C TYR A 485 -5.58 -18.33 -10.45
N PRO A 486 -5.85 -18.24 -11.76
CA PRO A 486 -6.42 -19.35 -12.53
C PRO A 486 -5.33 -20.35 -12.98
N PHE A 487 -4.83 -21.17 -12.06
CA PHE A 487 -3.88 -22.23 -12.42
C PHE A 487 -4.47 -23.23 -13.43
N SER A 488 -3.61 -23.77 -14.28
CA SER A 488 -3.98 -24.89 -15.15
C SER A 488 -4.26 -26.15 -14.33
N HIS A 489 -5.11 -27.04 -14.88
CA HIS A 489 -5.37 -28.35 -14.25
C HIS A 489 -4.09 -29.17 -14.08
N GLU A 490 -3.17 -29.10 -15.03
CA GLU A 490 -1.87 -29.78 -14.99
C GLU A 490 -1.05 -29.31 -13.78
N PHE A 491 -0.90 -27.99 -13.61
CA PHE A 491 -0.21 -27.41 -12.44
C PHE A 491 -0.81 -27.88 -11.13
N LEU A 492 -2.14 -27.83 -11.00
CA LEU A 492 -2.82 -28.25 -9.75
C LEU A 492 -2.65 -29.75 -9.49
N SER A 493 -2.72 -30.58 -10.54
CA SER A 493 -2.51 -32.03 -10.44
C SER A 493 -1.08 -32.37 -10.03
N GLU A 494 -0.07 -31.75 -10.65
CA GLU A 494 1.33 -31.93 -10.29
C GLU A 494 1.61 -31.48 -8.85
N THR A 495 1.09 -30.30 -8.49
CA THR A 495 1.27 -29.74 -7.14
C THR A 495 0.68 -30.66 -6.08
N ALA A 496 -0.57 -31.12 -6.27
CA ALA A 496 -1.24 -32.04 -5.36
C ALA A 496 -0.46 -33.37 -5.23
N THR A 497 0.01 -33.90 -6.35
CA THR A 497 0.80 -35.15 -6.38
C THR A 497 2.11 -34.98 -5.63
N ARG A 498 2.82 -33.87 -5.84
CA ARG A 498 4.07 -33.57 -5.12
C ARG A 498 3.82 -33.47 -3.61
N ILE A 499 2.81 -32.69 -3.19
CA ILE A 499 2.50 -32.49 -1.77
C ILE A 499 2.21 -33.84 -1.09
N ILE A 500 1.33 -34.67 -1.69
CA ILE A 500 0.95 -35.96 -1.12
C ILE A 500 2.15 -36.92 -1.02
N ASN A 501 3.09 -36.88 -1.99
CA ASN A 501 4.24 -37.77 -2.01
C ASN A 501 5.40 -37.26 -1.11
N GLU A 502 5.61 -35.96 -1.02
CA GLU A 502 6.73 -35.37 -0.31
C GLU A 502 6.39 -35.06 1.17
N VAL A 503 5.09 -34.84 1.51
CA VAL A 503 4.65 -34.42 2.85
C VAL A 503 3.77 -35.46 3.51
N LYS A 504 4.27 -36.08 4.57
CA LYS A 504 3.49 -37.04 5.36
C LYS A 504 2.39 -36.34 6.15
N GLY A 505 1.22 -36.98 6.26
CA GLY A 505 0.09 -36.48 7.04
C GLY A 505 -0.96 -35.72 6.21
N ILE A 506 -0.82 -35.69 4.88
CA ILE A 506 -1.77 -35.10 3.93
C ILE A 506 -2.18 -36.19 2.92
N ASN A 507 -3.47 -36.37 2.74
CA ASN A 507 -4.02 -37.26 1.71
C ASN A 507 -5.01 -36.59 0.78
N ARG A 508 -5.27 -35.28 0.93
CA ARG A 508 -6.22 -34.52 0.10
C ARG A 508 -5.81 -33.05 -0.01
N VAL A 509 -5.84 -32.52 -1.23
CA VAL A 509 -5.53 -31.14 -1.55
C VAL A 509 -6.74 -30.50 -2.24
N PHE A 510 -7.12 -29.29 -1.79
CA PHE A 510 -8.14 -28.45 -2.39
C PHE A 510 -7.50 -27.17 -2.94
N TYR A 511 -8.16 -26.53 -3.89
CA TYR A 511 -7.82 -25.19 -4.35
C TYR A 511 -8.99 -24.24 -4.12
N ASP A 512 -8.74 -23.10 -3.44
CA ASP A 512 -9.75 -22.08 -3.15
C ASP A 512 -9.88 -21.11 -4.31
N CYS A 513 -11.04 -21.14 -4.98
CA CYS A 513 -11.41 -20.31 -6.14
C CYS A 513 -12.26 -19.09 -5.76
N THR A 514 -12.22 -18.63 -4.50
CA THR A 514 -13.05 -17.53 -4.02
C THR A 514 -12.36 -16.20 -4.21
N SER A 515 -13.06 -15.22 -4.81
CA SER A 515 -12.59 -13.83 -4.94
C SER A 515 -12.82 -13.05 -3.64
N LYS A 516 -12.12 -11.93 -3.46
CA LYS A 516 -12.35 -10.96 -2.38
C LYS A 516 -12.94 -9.67 -2.97
N PRO A 517 -14.16 -9.24 -2.61
CA PRO A 517 -15.14 -9.97 -1.84
C PRO A 517 -15.74 -11.17 -2.60
N PRO A 518 -16.52 -12.11 -1.97
CA PRO A 518 -16.97 -12.12 -0.58
C PRO A 518 -15.97 -12.73 0.41
N GLY A 519 -15.00 -13.51 -0.06
CA GLY A 519 -13.97 -14.08 0.81
C GLY A 519 -12.93 -13.04 1.25
N THR A 520 -12.06 -13.45 2.19
CA THR A 520 -10.82 -12.75 2.51
C THR A 520 -9.65 -13.39 1.76
N ILE A 521 -8.46 -12.78 1.78
CA ILE A 521 -7.27 -13.41 1.19
C ILE A 521 -6.80 -14.55 2.09
N GLU A 522 -6.58 -14.28 3.37
CA GLU A 522 -6.28 -15.32 4.37
C GLU A 522 -7.56 -16.04 4.80
N LEU A 523 -7.45 -17.26 5.33
CA LEU A 523 -8.60 -18.07 5.76
C LEU A 523 -9.11 -17.70 7.16
N GLU A 524 -8.25 -17.16 8.04
CA GLU A 524 -8.58 -16.65 9.37
C GLU A 524 -8.15 -15.20 9.57
#